data_de5814fd95fd851c1b93d32f794e4d36
#
_entry.id   de5814fd95fd851c1b93d32f794e4d36
#
_cell.length_a   1.000
_cell.length_b   1.000
_cell.length_c   1.000
_cell.angle_alpha   90.00
_cell.angle_beta   90.00
_cell.angle_gamma   90.00
#
_symmetry.space_group_name_H-M   'P 1'
#
loop_
_entity.id
_entity.type
_entity.pdbx_description
1 polymer ?
#
loop_
_entity_poly.entity_id
_entity_poly.type
_entity_poly.pdbx_seq_one_letter_code
_entity_poly.pdbx_strand_id
1 'polypeptide(L)'
;MLDLEAAGVKIIQIDEAALREKLPLRRSDWYEDYLDWAIPAFRLVHSTVAPDTQIHTHMCYSEFTDIIPAIDNMDADVISFEASRSNLEILDELKAKNFQTEVGPGVYDIHSPRVPNDHSLEYTRQFPP
;
A
#
# COMPACT_ATOMS: atom_id res chain seq x y z
N MET A 1 -5.76 -4.19 -18.09
CA MET A 1 -6.79 -4.35 -17.05
C MET A 1 -8.14 -4.79 -17.61
N LEU A 2 -8.67 -4.15 -18.62
CA LEU A 2 -9.97 -4.53 -19.21
C LEU A 2 -10.04 -5.98 -19.70
N ASP A 3 -8.97 -6.53 -20.23
CA ASP A 3 -8.90 -7.94 -20.64
C ASP A 3 -9.03 -8.91 -19.47
N LEU A 4 -8.51 -8.52 -18.28
CA LEU A 4 -8.66 -9.30 -17.05
C LEU A 4 -10.10 -9.28 -16.55
N GLU A 5 -10.75 -8.13 -16.59
CA GLU A 5 -12.18 -8.01 -16.25
C GLU A 5 -13.05 -8.83 -17.21
N ALA A 6 -12.77 -8.76 -18.50
CA ALA A 6 -13.49 -9.54 -19.53
C ALA A 6 -13.31 -11.05 -19.31
N ALA A 7 -12.19 -11.48 -18.72
CA ALA A 7 -11.94 -12.86 -18.31
C ALA A 7 -12.60 -13.23 -16.95
N GLY A 8 -13.30 -12.28 -16.30
CA GLY A 8 -14.01 -12.51 -15.03
C GLY A 8 -13.18 -12.25 -13.77
N VAL A 9 -11.99 -11.65 -13.89
CA VAL A 9 -11.17 -11.26 -12.72
C VAL A 9 -11.84 -10.10 -12.00
N LYS A 10 -11.99 -10.21 -10.67
CA LYS A 10 -12.65 -9.21 -9.83
C LYS A 10 -11.70 -8.52 -8.84
N ILE A 11 -10.50 -9.02 -8.68
CA ILE A 11 -9.46 -8.41 -7.84
C ILE A 11 -8.20 -8.31 -8.67
N ILE A 12 -7.66 -7.11 -8.84
CA ILE A 12 -6.45 -6.87 -9.64
C ILE A 12 -5.43 -6.14 -8.76
N GLN A 13 -4.27 -6.75 -8.58
CA GLN A 13 -3.17 -6.11 -7.86
C GLN A 13 -2.19 -5.46 -8.82
N ILE A 14 -1.81 -4.22 -8.52
CA ILE A 14 -0.80 -3.43 -9.22
C ILE A 14 0.34 -3.19 -8.24
N ASP A 15 1.45 -3.88 -8.40
CA ASP A 15 2.59 -3.71 -7.51
C ASP A 15 3.31 -2.38 -7.79
N GLU A 16 3.57 -1.61 -6.72
CA GLU A 16 4.31 -0.37 -6.77
C GLU A 16 5.56 -0.45 -5.88
N ALA A 17 6.63 -1.01 -6.47
CA ALA A 17 7.86 -1.29 -5.74
C ALA A 17 8.79 -0.09 -5.60
N ALA A 18 8.61 0.97 -6.40
CA ALA A 18 9.62 2.02 -6.55
C ALA A 18 9.17 3.43 -6.16
N LEU A 19 7.90 3.65 -5.83
CA LEU A 19 7.36 4.99 -5.57
C LEU A 19 8.19 5.76 -4.53
N ARG A 20 8.51 5.12 -3.41
CA ARG A 20 9.30 5.72 -2.33
C ARG A 20 10.76 5.91 -2.71
N GLU A 21 11.35 4.94 -3.40
CA GLU A 21 12.77 4.95 -3.77
C GLU A 21 13.12 5.99 -4.83
N LYS A 22 12.16 6.39 -5.65
CA LYS A 22 12.34 7.36 -6.73
C LYS A 22 12.08 8.80 -6.32
N LEU A 23 11.74 9.05 -5.06
CA LEU A 23 11.59 10.41 -4.57
C LEU A 23 12.89 11.22 -4.76
N PRO A 24 12.79 12.49 -5.15
CA PRO A 24 13.93 13.41 -5.18
C PRO A 24 14.64 13.47 -3.82
N LEU A 25 15.95 13.75 -3.83
CA LEU A 25 16.73 13.86 -2.60
C LEU A 25 16.24 14.96 -1.66
N ARG A 26 15.72 16.03 -2.21
CA ARG A 26 15.18 17.15 -1.43
C ARG A 26 13.69 16.95 -1.21
N ARG A 27 13.27 17.02 0.03
CA ARG A 27 11.86 16.86 0.41
C ARG A 27 10.94 17.92 -0.20
N SER A 28 11.45 19.14 -0.41
CA SER A 28 10.70 20.21 -1.08
C SER A 28 10.25 19.86 -2.50
N ASP A 29 10.99 18.98 -3.16
CA ASP A 29 10.83 18.67 -4.58
C ASP A 29 9.94 17.43 -4.79
N TRP A 30 9.55 16.74 -3.71
CA TRP A 30 8.82 15.47 -3.79
C TRP A 30 7.49 15.56 -4.53
N TYR A 31 6.72 16.60 -4.28
CA TYR A 31 5.43 16.79 -4.94
C TYR A 31 5.62 17.34 -6.35
N GLU A 32 6.18 18.51 -6.50
CA GLU A 32 6.30 19.20 -7.79
C GLU A 32 7.07 18.39 -8.84
N ASP A 33 8.20 17.79 -8.45
CA ASP A 33 9.04 17.06 -9.41
C ASP A 33 8.65 15.60 -9.61
N TYR A 34 7.85 15.01 -8.70
CA TYR A 34 7.60 13.58 -8.77
C TYR A 34 6.17 13.15 -8.44
N LEU A 35 5.68 13.36 -7.21
CA LEU A 35 4.41 12.79 -6.76
C LEU A 35 3.21 13.34 -7.55
N ASP A 36 3.25 14.61 -7.96
CA ASP A 36 2.18 15.25 -8.71
C ASP A 36 1.94 14.64 -10.09
N TRP A 37 2.90 13.90 -10.63
CA TRP A 37 2.69 13.13 -11.84
C TRP A 37 2.64 11.61 -11.61
N ALA A 38 3.39 11.08 -10.65
CA ALA A 38 3.47 9.64 -10.40
C ALA A 38 2.14 9.08 -9.87
N ILE A 39 1.49 9.79 -8.94
CA ILE A 39 0.20 9.37 -8.40
C ILE A 39 -0.91 9.39 -9.47
N PRO A 40 -1.12 10.47 -10.27
CA PRO A 40 -2.06 10.44 -11.38
C PRO A 40 -1.74 9.36 -12.43
N ALA A 41 -0.45 9.07 -12.70
CA ALA A 41 -0.06 8.01 -13.62
C ALA A 41 -0.50 6.62 -13.11
N PHE A 42 -0.33 6.34 -11.81
CA PHE A 42 -0.84 5.12 -11.19
C PHE A 42 -2.37 5.02 -11.32
N ARG A 43 -3.09 6.09 -10.96
CA ARG A 43 -4.56 6.16 -11.08
C ARG A 43 -5.05 5.92 -12.51
N LEU A 44 -4.32 6.41 -13.50
CA LEU A 44 -4.67 6.22 -14.91
C LEU A 44 -4.69 4.73 -15.29
N VAL A 45 -3.83 3.90 -14.70
CA VAL A 45 -3.74 2.46 -15.00
C VAL A 45 -5.06 1.74 -14.69
N HIS A 46 -5.75 2.13 -13.62
CA HIS A 46 -7.01 1.50 -13.19
C HIS A 46 -8.26 2.35 -13.40
N SER A 47 -8.15 3.55 -13.99
CA SER A 47 -9.26 4.50 -14.15
C SER A 47 -10.44 4.01 -14.99
N THR A 48 -10.25 2.93 -15.76
CA THR A 48 -11.26 2.41 -16.68
C THR A 48 -11.90 1.11 -16.21
N VAL A 49 -11.49 0.56 -15.07
CA VAL A 49 -12.09 -0.65 -14.52
C VAL A 49 -13.49 -0.37 -13.96
N ALA A 50 -14.33 -1.40 -13.94
CA ALA A 50 -15.67 -1.28 -13.40
C ALA A 50 -15.64 -1.05 -11.88
N PRO A 51 -16.62 -0.36 -11.29
CA PRO A 51 -16.66 -0.06 -9.85
C PRO A 51 -16.72 -1.30 -8.94
N ASP A 52 -17.04 -2.47 -9.46
CA ASP A 52 -17.08 -3.75 -8.76
C ASP A 52 -15.79 -4.57 -8.91
N THR A 53 -14.78 -4.01 -9.56
CA THR A 53 -13.43 -4.59 -9.65
C THR A 53 -12.54 -3.94 -8.59
N GLN A 54 -12.11 -4.73 -7.62
CA GLN A 54 -11.29 -4.27 -6.51
C GLN A 54 -9.82 -4.11 -6.94
N ILE A 55 -9.26 -2.94 -6.68
CA ILE A 55 -7.86 -2.61 -7.00
C ILE A 55 -6.99 -2.70 -5.75
N HIS A 56 -6.04 -3.59 -5.79
CA HIS A 56 -5.02 -3.74 -4.77
C HIS A 56 -3.69 -3.14 -5.24
N THR A 57 -2.92 -2.62 -4.31
CA THR A 57 -1.51 -2.29 -4.53
C THR A 57 -0.64 -2.92 -3.45
N HIS A 58 0.63 -3.16 -3.75
CA HIS A 58 1.59 -3.66 -2.79
C HIS A 58 2.85 -2.78 -2.78
N MET A 59 3.29 -2.43 -1.57
CA MET A 59 4.53 -1.71 -1.34
C MET A 59 5.53 -2.60 -0.61
N CYS A 60 6.60 -3.00 -1.33
CA CYS A 60 7.65 -3.85 -0.76
C CYS A 60 8.58 -3.04 0.13
N TYR A 61 8.86 -3.51 1.34
CA TYR A 61 9.95 -3.11 2.25
C TYR A 61 10.27 -1.60 2.30
N SER A 62 9.29 -0.75 2.06
CA SER A 62 9.48 0.70 1.98
C SER A 62 9.03 1.39 3.27
N GLU A 63 9.85 2.31 3.78
CA GLU A 63 9.42 3.27 4.80
C GLU A 63 8.69 4.41 4.11
N PHE A 64 7.36 4.46 4.21
CA PHE A 64 6.52 5.44 3.50
C PHE A 64 5.70 6.36 4.42
N THR A 65 6.02 6.39 5.72
CA THR A 65 5.33 7.24 6.70
C THR A 65 5.31 8.72 6.34
N ASP A 66 6.31 9.16 5.59
CA ASP A 66 6.46 10.55 5.15
C ASP A 66 5.64 10.90 3.89
N ILE A 67 5.13 9.89 3.15
CA ILE A 67 4.30 10.07 1.95
C ILE A 67 2.91 9.42 2.06
N ILE A 68 2.45 9.09 3.26
CA ILE A 68 1.13 8.49 3.50
C ILE A 68 0.00 9.22 2.75
N PRO A 69 -0.11 10.57 2.75
CA PRO A 69 -1.16 11.25 2.00
C PRO A 69 -1.07 11.03 0.49
N ALA A 70 0.13 10.91 -0.06
CA ALA A 70 0.31 10.64 -1.49
C ALA A 70 -0.13 9.21 -1.82
N ILE A 71 0.16 8.25 -0.92
CA ILE A 71 -0.25 6.85 -1.09
C ILE A 71 -1.78 6.72 -1.03
N ASP A 72 -2.44 7.39 -0.09
CA ASP A 72 -3.90 7.42 0.00
C ASP A 72 -4.53 7.98 -1.29
N ASN A 73 -3.87 8.95 -1.92
CA ASN A 73 -4.28 9.52 -3.19
C ASN A 73 -4.04 8.61 -4.42
N MET A 74 -3.43 7.44 -4.26
CA MET A 74 -3.33 6.45 -5.36
C MET A 74 -4.70 5.88 -5.75
N ASP A 75 -5.70 6.02 -4.88
CA ASP A 75 -7.08 5.61 -5.15
C ASP A 75 -7.18 4.08 -5.40
N ALA A 76 -6.35 3.31 -4.72
CA ALA A 76 -6.50 1.87 -4.61
C ALA A 76 -7.51 1.54 -3.52
N ASP A 77 -8.22 0.42 -3.64
CA ASP A 77 -9.16 -0.03 -2.60
C ASP A 77 -8.42 -0.63 -1.41
N VAL A 78 -7.32 -1.34 -1.67
CA VAL A 78 -6.52 -2.01 -0.63
C VAL A 78 -5.03 -1.80 -0.90
N ILE A 79 -4.30 -1.48 0.15
CA ILE A 79 -2.84 -1.49 0.13
C ILE A 79 -2.28 -2.57 1.06
N SER A 80 -1.36 -3.39 0.56
CA SER A 80 -0.59 -4.32 1.36
C SER A 80 0.87 -3.87 1.47
N PHE A 81 1.48 -4.13 2.61
CA PHE A 81 2.87 -3.77 2.89
C PHE A 81 3.47 -4.62 4.00
N GLU A 82 4.79 -4.70 4.05
CA GLU A 82 5.52 -5.40 5.09
C GLU A 82 5.50 -4.60 6.40
N ALA A 83 4.92 -5.17 7.45
CA ALA A 83 4.82 -4.49 8.76
C ALA A 83 5.47 -5.28 9.91
N SER A 84 5.87 -6.52 9.67
CA SER A 84 6.39 -7.42 10.70
C SER A 84 7.68 -6.93 11.37
N ARG A 85 8.54 -6.22 10.64
CA ARG A 85 9.83 -5.71 11.14
C ARG A 85 9.71 -4.48 12.02
N SER A 86 8.67 -3.67 11.81
CA SER A 86 8.40 -2.44 12.58
C SER A 86 7.46 -2.67 13.75
N ASN A 87 7.20 -3.92 14.17
CA ASN A 87 6.17 -4.23 15.17
C ASN A 87 4.82 -3.57 14.90
N LEU A 88 4.48 -3.42 13.62
CA LEU A 88 3.22 -2.80 13.16
C LEU A 88 3.08 -1.30 13.49
N GLU A 89 4.15 -0.61 13.88
CA GLU A 89 4.13 0.84 14.20
C GLU A 89 3.53 1.69 13.06
N ILE A 90 3.68 1.23 11.81
CA ILE A 90 3.09 1.88 10.65
C ILE A 90 1.56 2.02 10.76
N LEU A 91 0.87 1.09 11.42
CA LEU A 91 -0.59 1.14 11.58
C LEU A 91 -1.02 2.31 12.46
N ASP A 92 -0.25 2.64 13.49
CA ASP A 92 -0.52 3.81 14.34
C ASP A 92 -0.34 5.12 13.55
N GLU A 93 0.67 5.18 12.68
CA GLU A 93 0.91 6.31 11.79
C GLU A 93 -0.22 6.48 10.75
N LEU A 94 -0.68 5.40 10.15
CA LEU A 94 -1.82 5.43 9.21
C LEU A 94 -3.08 5.96 9.91
N LYS A 95 -3.36 5.46 11.11
CA LYS A 95 -4.49 5.93 11.93
C LYS A 95 -4.36 7.40 12.31
N ALA A 96 -3.17 7.84 12.73
CA ALA A 96 -2.92 9.23 13.10
C ALA A 96 -3.13 10.20 11.93
N LYS A 97 -2.88 9.74 10.69
CA LYS A 97 -3.07 10.53 9.47
C LYS A 97 -4.43 10.33 8.81
N ASN A 98 -5.35 9.63 9.47
CA ASN A 98 -6.70 9.36 8.98
C ASN A 98 -6.70 8.73 7.57
N PHE A 99 -5.82 7.74 7.36
CA PHE A 99 -5.71 6.99 6.12
C PHE A 99 -7.02 6.28 5.79
N GLN A 100 -7.48 6.38 4.54
CA GLN A 100 -8.80 5.93 4.11
C GLN A 100 -8.78 4.59 3.37
N THR A 101 -7.67 4.28 2.70
CA THR A 101 -7.51 3.04 1.96
C THR A 101 -7.46 1.85 2.92
N GLU A 102 -8.12 0.75 2.60
CA GLU A 102 -8.03 -0.49 3.39
C GLU A 102 -6.60 -1.04 3.40
N VAL A 103 -6.20 -1.67 4.50
CA VAL A 103 -4.83 -2.15 4.68
C VAL A 103 -4.73 -3.64 4.91
N GLY A 104 -3.76 -4.26 4.22
CA GLY A 104 -3.37 -5.65 4.39
C GLY A 104 -1.93 -5.74 4.91
N PRO A 105 -1.69 -5.59 6.24
CA PRO A 105 -0.34 -5.59 6.78
C PRO A 105 0.27 -6.99 6.75
N GLY A 106 1.51 -7.10 6.24
CA GLY A 106 2.32 -8.30 6.35
C GLY A 106 2.79 -8.50 7.78
N VAL A 107 2.33 -9.56 8.42
CA VAL A 107 2.51 -9.83 9.85
C VAL A 107 3.66 -10.78 10.15
N TYR A 108 4.23 -11.39 9.12
CA TYR A 108 5.30 -12.37 9.24
C TYR A 108 6.44 -12.08 8.26
N ASP A 109 7.67 -12.03 8.77
CA ASP A 109 8.87 -11.91 7.95
C ASP A 109 9.29 -13.29 7.45
N ILE A 110 9.06 -13.59 6.16
CA ILE A 110 9.43 -14.86 5.53
C ILE A 110 10.94 -15.15 5.55
N HIS A 111 11.77 -14.14 5.76
CA HIS A 111 13.22 -14.28 5.89
C HIS A 111 13.66 -14.65 7.32
N SER A 112 12.73 -14.58 8.28
CA SER A 112 12.99 -14.94 9.66
C SER A 112 12.90 -16.47 9.85
N PRO A 113 13.92 -17.12 10.45
CA PRO A 113 13.84 -18.53 10.80
C PRO A 113 12.91 -18.82 11.99
N ARG A 114 12.37 -17.77 12.62
CA ARG A 114 11.48 -17.93 13.79
C ARG A 114 10.09 -18.33 13.33
N VAL A 115 9.53 -19.37 13.93
CA VAL A 115 8.11 -19.66 13.80
C VAL A 115 7.34 -18.67 14.68
N PRO A 116 6.39 -17.88 14.11
CA PRO A 116 5.62 -16.95 14.91
C PRO A 116 4.75 -17.71 15.93
N ASN A 117 4.60 -17.17 17.12
CA ASN A 117 3.68 -17.68 18.11
C ASN A 117 2.35 -16.92 18.02
N ASP A 118 1.31 -17.44 18.72
CA ASP A 118 -0.03 -16.85 18.66
C ASP A 118 -0.06 -15.38 19.13
N HIS A 119 0.80 -14.99 20.07
CA HIS A 119 0.91 -13.61 20.53
C HIS A 119 1.44 -12.64 19.46
N SER A 120 2.29 -13.08 18.56
CA SER A 120 2.77 -12.25 17.46
C SER A 120 1.68 -11.97 16.41
N LEU A 121 0.64 -12.80 16.37
CA LEU A 121 -0.50 -12.67 15.46
C LEU A 121 -1.72 -11.99 16.12
N GLU A 122 -1.77 -11.92 17.46
CA GLU A 122 -2.89 -11.28 18.19
C GLU A 122 -2.98 -9.78 17.94
N TYR A 123 -1.84 -9.12 17.69
CA TYR A 123 -1.82 -7.68 17.41
C TYR A 123 -2.63 -7.32 16.15
N THR A 124 -2.63 -8.20 15.16
CA THR A 124 -3.40 -7.98 13.93
C THR A 124 -4.91 -8.10 14.10
N ARG A 125 -5.38 -8.83 15.14
CA ARG A 125 -6.80 -8.93 15.48
C ARG A 125 -7.37 -7.66 16.13
N GLN A 126 -6.53 -6.71 16.52
CA GLN A 126 -6.96 -5.44 17.12
C GLN A 126 -7.32 -4.39 16.06
N PHE A 127 -7.05 -4.67 14.80
CA PHE A 127 -7.45 -3.83 13.66
C PHE A 127 -8.49 -4.59 12.83
N PRO A 128 -9.80 -4.48 13.17
CA PRO A 128 -10.85 -5.04 12.34
C PRO A 128 -10.88 -4.31 10.98
N PRO A 129 -11.32 -5.01 9.91
CA PRO A 129 -11.52 -4.42 8.60
C PRO A 129 -12.54 -3.29 8.64
#